data_373d2694c4f4f4d38a95a44dba354ada
#
_entry.id   373d2694c4f4f4d38a95a44dba354ada
#
_cell.length_a   1.000
_cell.length_b   1.000
_cell.length_c   1.000
_cell.angle_alpha   90.00
_cell.angle_beta   90.00
_cell.angle_gamma   90.00
#
_symmetry.space_group_name_H-M   'P 1'
#
loop_
_entity.id
_entity.type
_entity.pdbx_description
1 polymer ?
#
loop_
_entity_poly.entity_id
_entity_poly.type
_entity_poly.pdbx_seq_one_letter_code
_entity_poly.pdbx_strand_id
1 'polypeptide(L)'
;AIMYDETEIGNYLVDVLYTQKPMEYTEPELARILTKHGVQECIVESNNGGRGFQRAVEQQCRLMGNTKTKFKWFHQKDNKEVRININSAAVQNLTFMPFGWVKLFPEFASAITSYMKIGKNAHDDAPDALTGTIEKRKNKVKSDVASLFGR
;
A
#
# COMPACT_ATOMS: atom_id res chain seq x y z
N ALA A 1 -1.19 4.57 -3.82
CA ALA A 1 -1.53 4.08 -2.49
C ALA A 1 -2.58 2.97 -2.59
N ILE A 2 -2.57 2.03 -1.68
CA ILE A 2 -3.51 0.92 -1.59
C ILE A 2 -4.16 0.95 -0.20
N MET A 3 -5.49 0.93 -0.15
CA MET A 3 -6.27 0.77 1.07
C MET A 3 -6.80 -0.65 1.15
N TYR A 4 -6.61 -1.30 2.29
CA TYR A 4 -7.03 -2.69 2.49
C TYR A 4 -7.40 -2.97 3.94
N ASP A 5 -8.28 -3.92 4.12
CA ASP A 5 -8.61 -4.51 5.41
C ASP A 5 -7.75 -5.77 5.62
N GLU A 6 -6.99 -5.79 6.69
CA GLU A 6 -6.19 -6.95 7.08
C GLU A 6 -7.01 -7.90 7.95
N THR A 7 -7.16 -9.15 7.50
CA THR A 7 -7.87 -10.21 8.21
C THR A 7 -6.94 -11.39 8.48
N GLU A 8 -7.40 -12.40 9.21
CA GLU A 8 -6.62 -13.63 9.46
C GLU A 8 -6.23 -14.34 8.16
N ILE A 9 -7.12 -14.35 7.16
CA ILE A 9 -6.91 -15.08 5.90
C ILE A 9 -6.21 -14.28 4.81
N GLY A 10 -6.15 -12.95 4.89
CA GLY A 10 -5.47 -12.12 3.91
C GLY A 10 -5.84 -10.65 3.96
N ASN A 11 -5.43 -9.91 2.94
CA ASN A 11 -5.65 -8.49 2.76
C ASN A 11 -6.78 -8.28 1.73
N TYR A 12 -7.89 -7.69 2.16
CA TYR A 12 -9.01 -7.34 1.27
C TYR A 12 -8.82 -5.90 0.79
N LEU A 13 -8.58 -5.74 -0.50
CA LEU A 13 -8.41 -4.44 -1.13
C LEU A 13 -9.74 -3.68 -1.13
N VAL A 14 -9.72 -2.46 -0.61
CA VAL A 14 -10.91 -1.60 -0.45
C VAL A 14 -10.92 -0.48 -1.47
N ASP A 15 -9.78 0.19 -1.65
CA ASP A 15 -9.65 1.32 -2.58
C ASP A 15 -8.19 1.47 -3.04
N VAL A 16 -7.98 2.13 -4.19
CA VAL A 16 -6.66 2.36 -4.77
C VAL A 16 -6.56 3.79 -5.28
N LEU A 17 -5.51 4.48 -4.89
CA LEU A 17 -5.07 5.71 -5.57
C LEU A 17 -3.82 5.38 -6.40
N TYR A 18 -4.01 5.19 -7.70
CA TYR A 18 -2.96 4.92 -8.67
C TYR A 18 -3.06 5.94 -9.81
N THR A 19 -2.13 6.87 -9.89
CA THR A 19 -2.18 7.98 -10.83
C THR A 19 -0.80 8.61 -11.00
N GLN A 20 -0.56 9.26 -12.13
CA GLN A 20 0.63 10.07 -12.42
C GLN A 20 0.40 11.57 -12.16
N LYS A 21 -0.72 11.93 -11.55
CA LYS A 21 -1.00 13.33 -11.21
C LYS A 21 -0.03 13.87 -10.15
N PRO A 22 0.24 15.18 -10.14
CA PRO A 22 1.20 15.79 -9.22
C PRO A 22 0.73 15.75 -7.76
N MET A 23 1.64 16.13 -6.85
CA MET A 23 1.39 16.05 -5.39
C MET A 23 0.22 16.93 -4.95
N GLU A 24 0.03 18.07 -5.57
CA GLU A 24 -1.08 19.00 -5.30
C GLU A 24 -2.46 18.36 -5.50
N TYR A 25 -2.52 17.32 -6.33
CA TYR A 25 -3.72 16.51 -6.49
C TYR A 25 -3.72 15.29 -5.56
N THR A 26 -2.59 14.60 -5.47
CA THR A 26 -2.54 13.29 -4.79
C THR A 26 -2.58 13.41 -3.28
N GLU A 27 -2.07 14.51 -2.70
CA GLU A 27 -2.11 14.76 -1.26
C GLU A 27 -3.55 14.91 -0.72
N PRO A 28 -4.37 15.85 -1.23
CA PRO A 28 -5.74 15.99 -0.76
C PRO A 28 -6.62 14.79 -1.13
N GLU A 29 -6.38 14.16 -2.29
CA GLU A 29 -7.13 12.99 -2.70
C GLU A 29 -6.86 11.79 -1.80
N LEU A 30 -5.59 11.53 -1.44
CA LEU A 30 -5.27 10.48 -0.48
C LEU A 30 -5.91 10.75 0.88
N ALA A 31 -5.84 11.99 1.38
CA ALA A 31 -6.47 12.37 2.64
C ALA A 31 -8.01 12.16 2.60
N ARG A 32 -8.66 12.49 1.48
CA ARG A 32 -10.08 12.25 1.26
C ARG A 32 -10.43 10.75 1.33
N ILE A 33 -9.63 9.90 0.67
CA ILE A 33 -9.83 8.45 0.66
C ILE A 33 -9.61 7.86 2.05
N LEU A 34 -8.52 8.24 2.74
CA LEU A 34 -8.23 7.81 4.11
C LEU A 34 -9.37 8.16 5.07
N THR A 35 -9.94 9.36 4.92
CA THR A 35 -11.06 9.85 5.73
C THR A 35 -12.35 9.11 5.40
N LYS A 36 -12.66 8.93 4.12
CA LYS A 36 -13.85 8.21 3.63
C LYS A 36 -13.92 6.79 4.18
N HIS A 37 -12.80 6.07 4.16
CA HIS A 37 -12.74 4.67 4.59
C HIS A 37 -12.38 4.49 6.06
N GLY A 38 -12.15 5.56 6.82
CA GLY A 38 -11.79 5.49 8.24
C GLY A 38 -10.49 4.72 8.48
N VAL A 39 -9.52 4.88 7.57
CA VAL A 39 -8.25 4.15 7.62
C VAL A 39 -7.53 4.43 8.94
N GLN A 40 -7.18 3.37 9.67
CA GLN A 40 -6.56 3.50 10.99
C GLN A 40 -5.07 3.80 10.92
N GLU A 41 -4.37 3.23 9.92
CA GLU A 41 -2.93 3.38 9.77
C GLU A 41 -2.56 3.62 8.30
N CYS A 42 -1.81 4.69 8.06
CA CYS A 42 -1.21 5.01 6.77
C CYS A 42 0.32 4.88 6.88
N ILE A 43 0.91 4.00 6.08
CA ILE A 43 2.35 3.77 6.06
C ILE A 43 2.91 4.25 4.74
N VAL A 44 3.88 5.16 4.79
CA VAL A 44 4.46 5.80 3.63
C VAL A 44 5.94 5.43 3.51
N GLU A 45 6.37 5.05 2.32
CA GLU A 45 7.78 4.91 2.02
C GLU A 45 8.46 6.28 2.07
N SER A 46 9.54 6.39 2.87
CA SER A 46 10.22 7.67 3.12
C SER A 46 11.24 8.06 2.05
N ASN A 47 11.50 7.18 1.08
CA ASN A 47 12.40 7.45 -0.02
C ASN A 47 11.86 8.59 -0.91
N ASN A 48 12.74 9.33 -1.57
CA ASN A 48 12.38 10.32 -2.60
C ASN A 48 11.29 11.34 -2.18
N GLY A 49 11.38 11.85 -0.96
CA GLY A 49 10.43 12.90 -0.49
C GLY A 49 9.17 12.38 0.21
N GLY A 50 9.02 11.07 0.39
CA GLY A 50 7.82 10.47 1.02
C GLY A 50 7.46 11.02 2.40
N ARG A 51 8.43 11.51 3.19
CA ARG A 51 8.15 12.18 4.47
C ARG A 51 7.45 13.54 4.30
N GLY A 52 7.81 14.30 3.26
CA GLY A 52 7.14 15.57 2.93
C GLY A 52 5.69 15.30 2.54
N PHE A 53 5.48 14.37 1.63
CA PHE A 53 4.17 13.90 1.21
C PHE A 53 3.31 13.42 2.38
N GLN A 54 3.87 12.59 3.27
CA GLN A 54 3.16 12.11 4.47
C GLN A 54 2.65 13.26 5.34
N ARG A 55 3.51 14.27 5.61
CA ARG A 55 3.13 15.43 6.45
C ARG A 55 2.00 16.24 5.81
N ALA A 56 2.06 16.44 4.50
CA ALA A 56 1.03 17.15 3.76
C ALA A 56 -0.31 16.38 3.81
N VAL A 57 -0.31 15.07 3.56
CA VAL A 57 -1.51 14.23 3.67
C VAL A 57 -2.07 14.25 5.09
N GLU A 58 -1.23 14.15 6.13
CA GLU A 58 -1.67 14.22 7.52
C GLU A 58 -2.32 15.57 7.84
N GLN A 59 -1.75 16.67 7.35
CA GLN A 59 -2.36 17.99 7.50
C GLN A 59 -3.73 18.08 6.82
N GLN A 60 -3.86 17.58 5.59
CA GLN A 60 -5.14 17.52 4.88
C GLN A 60 -6.17 16.66 5.63
N CYS A 61 -5.76 15.51 6.18
CA CYS A 61 -6.63 14.69 7.03
C CYS A 61 -7.18 15.48 8.21
N ARG A 62 -6.31 16.23 8.91
CA ARG A 62 -6.71 17.06 10.06
C ARG A 62 -7.71 18.16 9.65
N LEU A 63 -7.50 18.81 8.50
CA LEU A 63 -8.43 19.82 7.95
C LEU A 63 -9.80 19.21 7.63
N MET A 64 -9.86 17.92 7.27
CA MET A 64 -11.09 17.16 7.03
C MET A 64 -11.69 16.56 8.32
N GLY A 65 -11.13 16.87 9.50
CA GLY A 65 -11.58 16.31 10.77
C GLY A 65 -11.14 14.88 11.06
N ASN A 66 -10.28 14.31 10.22
CA ASN A 66 -9.73 12.97 10.44
C ASN A 66 -8.49 13.04 11.35
N THR A 67 -8.69 12.75 12.63
CA THR A 67 -7.63 12.65 13.64
C THR A 67 -7.32 11.20 14.03
N LYS A 68 -7.98 10.23 13.41
CA LYS A 68 -7.87 8.81 13.79
C LYS A 68 -6.77 8.08 13.03
N THR A 69 -6.48 8.48 11.80
CA THR A 69 -5.44 7.86 10.99
C THR A 69 -4.06 8.10 11.60
N LYS A 70 -3.36 7.02 11.95
CA LYS A 70 -1.98 7.07 12.44
C LYS A 70 -1.03 6.98 11.25
N PHE A 71 -0.10 7.92 11.15
CA PHE A 71 0.89 7.95 10.08
C PHE A 71 2.22 7.35 10.55
N LYS A 72 2.76 6.44 9.75
CA LYS A 72 4.08 5.83 9.92
C LYS A 72 4.86 5.95 8.62
N TRP A 73 6.16 5.84 8.72
CA TRP A 73 7.03 5.79 7.56
C TRP A 73 8.06 4.66 7.73
N PHE A 74 8.56 4.17 6.61
CA PHE A 74 9.65 3.20 6.56
C PHE A 74 10.61 3.59 5.45
N HIS A 75 11.84 3.11 5.56
CA HIS A 75 12.84 3.26 4.51
C HIS A 75 13.04 1.91 3.83
N GLN A 76 12.81 1.88 2.51
CA GLN A 76 13.04 0.66 1.73
C GLN A 76 14.47 0.63 1.22
N LYS A 77 15.18 -0.47 1.53
CA LYS A 77 16.57 -0.69 1.14
C LYS A 77 16.73 -1.78 0.11
N ASP A 78 15.77 -2.71 0.06
CA ASP A 78 15.86 -3.89 -0.77
C ASP A 78 15.49 -3.60 -2.22
N ASN A 79 16.08 -4.37 -3.14
CA ASN A 79 15.80 -4.24 -4.56
C ASN A 79 14.33 -4.58 -4.84
N LYS A 80 13.63 -3.66 -5.51
CA LYS A 80 12.20 -3.73 -5.82
C LYS A 80 11.85 -5.02 -6.59
N GLU A 81 12.57 -5.34 -7.65
CA GLU A 81 12.31 -6.51 -8.49
C GLU A 81 12.47 -7.82 -7.72
N VAL A 82 13.51 -7.93 -6.89
CA VAL A 82 13.75 -9.08 -6.02
C VAL A 82 12.59 -9.25 -5.03
N ARG A 83 12.14 -8.17 -4.40
CA ARG A 83 11.02 -8.18 -3.45
C ARG A 83 9.72 -8.66 -4.10
N ILE A 84 9.37 -8.10 -5.27
CA ILE A 84 8.18 -8.47 -6.02
C ILE A 84 8.21 -9.96 -6.37
N ASN A 85 9.34 -10.45 -6.89
CA ASN A 85 9.49 -11.84 -7.29
C ASN A 85 9.36 -12.82 -6.12
N ILE A 86 10.04 -12.54 -5.00
CA ILE A 86 10.00 -13.39 -3.79
C ILE A 86 8.58 -13.44 -3.18
N ASN A 87 7.84 -12.34 -3.23
CA ASN A 87 6.53 -12.23 -2.60
C ASN A 87 5.37 -12.55 -3.56
N SER A 88 5.61 -12.78 -4.85
CA SER A 88 4.56 -12.93 -5.87
C SER A 88 3.50 -13.99 -5.52
N ALA A 89 3.91 -15.17 -5.07
CA ALA A 89 2.98 -16.22 -4.65
C ALA A 89 2.15 -15.81 -3.43
N ALA A 90 2.75 -15.13 -2.46
CA ALA A 90 2.04 -14.65 -1.28
C ALA A 90 1.05 -13.53 -1.64
N VAL A 91 1.42 -12.62 -2.56
CA VAL A 91 0.51 -11.59 -3.10
C VAL A 91 -0.70 -12.26 -3.75
N GLN A 92 -0.50 -13.26 -4.61
CA GLN A 92 -1.59 -13.97 -5.29
C GLN A 92 -2.53 -14.69 -4.31
N ASN A 93 -1.98 -15.31 -3.27
CA ASN A 93 -2.75 -16.14 -2.36
C ASN A 93 -3.42 -15.35 -1.22
N LEU A 94 -2.88 -14.20 -0.84
CA LEU A 94 -3.30 -13.45 0.34
C LEU A 94 -3.89 -12.06 0.01
N THR A 95 -4.02 -11.69 -1.27
CA THR A 95 -4.65 -10.43 -1.67
C THR A 95 -5.97 -10.72 -2.36
N PHE A 96 -7.05 -10.21 -1.80
CA PHE A 96 -8.40 -10.37 -2.32
C PHE A 96 -8.86 -9.07 -2.95
N MET A 97 -9.13 -9.11 -4.24
CA MET A 97 -9.61 -7.96 -5.01
C MET A 97 -11.13 -7.85 -4.92
N PRO A 98 -11.72 -6.64 -4.86
CA PRO A 98 -13.16 -6.48 -4.88
C PRO A 98 -13.74 -6.92 -6.23
N PHE A 99 -15.01 -7.33 -6.22
CA PHE A 99 -15.70 -7.70 -7.46
C PHE A 99 -15.65 -6.54 -8.48
N GLY A 100 -15.25 -6.85 -9.71
CA GLY A 100 -15.14 -5.86 -10.78
C GLY A 100 -13.93 -4.92 -10.67
N TRP A 101 -12.93 -5.22 -9.84
CA TRP A 101 -11.76 -4.38 -9.58
C TRP A 101 -11.05 -3.88 -10.85
N VAL A 102 -11.04 -4.66 -11.92
CA VAL A 102 -10.45 -4.28 -13.22
C VAL A 102 -11.16 -3.05 -13.82
N LYS A 103 -12.47 -2.95 -13.62
CA LYS A 103 -13.26 -1.78 -14.05
C LYS A 103 -13.18 -0.63 -13.05
N LEU A 104 -13.07 -0.93 -11.77
CA LEU A 104 -12.94 0.08 -10.72
C LEU A 104 -11.59 0.79 -10.75
N PHE A 105 -10.52 0.05 -11.04
CA PHE A 105 -9.12 0.52 -11.00
C PHE A 105 -8.37 0.13 -12.29
N PRO A 106 -8.77 0.62 -13.48
CA PRO A 106 -8.28 0.10 -14.75
C PRO A 106 -6.77 0.28 -14.95
N GLU A 107 -6.20 1.41 -14.59
CA GLU A 107 -4.76 1.68 -14.70
C GLU A 107 -3.94 0.79 -13.75
N PHE A 108 -4.43 0.64 -12.52
CA PHE A 108 -3.82 -0.26 -11.53
C PHE A 108 -3.91 -1.72 -12.00
N ALA A 109 -5.05 -2.14 -12.50
CA ALA A 109 -5.25 -3.49 -13.03
C ALA A 109 -4.30 -3.77 -14.21
N SER A 110 -4.17 -2.82 -15.13
CA SER A 110 -3.24 -2.92 -16.26
C SER A 110 -1.80 -3.09 -15.76
N ALA A 111 -1.37 -2.28 -14.78
CA ALA A 111 -0.01 -2.35 -14.23
C ALA A 111 0.27 -3.70 -13.54
N ILE A 112 -0.71 -4.27 -12.84
CA ILE A 112 -0.57 -5.57 -12.18
C ILE A 112 -0.54 -6.72 -13.19
N THR A 113 -1.46 -6.72 -14.17
CA THR A 113 -1.61 -7.85 -15.10
C THR A 113 -0.55 -7.86 -16.20
N SER A 114 0.05 -6.72 -16.54
CA SER A 114 1.13 -6.61 -17.51
C SER A 114 2.53 -6.80 -16.93
N TYR A 115 2.67 -6.92 -15.61
CA TYR A 115 3.98 -7.08 -14.99
C TYR A 115 4.63 -8.42 -15.39
N MET A 116 5.84 -8.34 -15.90
CA MET A 116 6.64 -9.51 -16.31
C MET A 116 7.73 -9.80 -15.29
N LYS A 117 7.88 -11.07 -14.93
CA LYS A 117 8.93 -11.53 -14.01
C LYS A 117 10.35 -11.32 -14.58
N ILE A 118 10.49 -11.39 -15.90
CA ILE A 118 11.75 -11.21 -16.62
C ILE A 118 11.50 -10.19 -17.73
N GLY A 119 12.35 -9.16 -17.78
CA GLY A 119 12.24 -8.10 -18.79
C GLY A 119 12.14 -6.71 -18.16
N LYS A 120 11.92 -5.70 -19.00
CA LYS A 120 11.70 -4.33 -18.55
C LYS A 120 10.21 -4.10 -18.31
N ASN A 121 9.87 -3.71 -17.09
CA ASN A 121 8.53 -3.28 -16.74
C ASN A 121 8.45 -1.75 -16.78
N ALA A 122 7.49 -1.22 -17.55
CA ALA A 122 7.28 0.22 -17.64
C ALA A 122 6.68 0.79 -16.34
N HIS A 123 5.92 -0.03 -15.62
CA HIS A 123 5.21 0.34 -14.39
C HIS A 123 5.30 -0.78 -13.37
N ASP A 124 6.17 -0.64 -12.39
CA ASP A 124 6.39 -1.62 -11.32
C ASP A 124 5.89 -1.14 -9.94
N ASP A 125 5.34 0.10 -9.87
CA ASP A 125 4.89 0.70 -8.62
C ASP A 125 3.65 -0.01 -8.03
N ALA A 126 2.75 -0.52 -8.87
CA ALA A 126 1.57 -1.23 -8.41
C ALA A 126 1.92 -2.61 -7.84
N PRO A 127 2.71 -3.48 -8.51
CA PRO A 127 3.21 -4.73 -7.93
C PRO A 127 4.03 -4.51 -6.66
N ASP A 128 4.87 -3.47 -6.62
CA ASP A 128 5.67 -3.14 -5.45
C ASP A 128 4.81 -2.72 -4.26
N ALA A 129 3.79 -1.90 -4.49
CA ALA A 129 2.86 -1.51 -3.44
C ALA A 129 2.07 -2.71 -2.87
N LEU A 130 1.63 -3.66 -3.70
CA LEU A 130 1.01 -4.90 -3.24
C LEU A 130 1.99 -5.76 -2.44
N THR A 131 3.24 -5.87 -2.90
CA THR A 131 4.31 -6.55 -2.18
C THR A 131 4.49 -5.96 -0.79
N GLY A 132 4.50 -4.64 -0.66
CA GLY A 132 4.60 -3.94 0.62
C GLY A 132 3.48 -4.31 1.61
N THR A 133 2.25 -4.55 1.14
CA THR A 133 1.15 -5.00 2.02
C THR A 133 1.42 -6.39 2.62
N ILE A 134 2.00 -7.29 1.85
CA ILE A 134 2.32 -8.65 2.28
C ILE A 134 3.54 -8.68 3.21
N GLU A 135 4.56 -7.86 2.93
CA GLU A 135 5.72 -7.75 3.81
C GLU A 135 5.33 -7.21 5.19
N LYS A 136 4.43 -6.23 5.23
CA LYS A 136 3.89 -5.71 6.49
C LYS A 136 3.17 -6.80 7.28
N ARG A 137 2.32 -7.59 6.63
CA ARG A 137 1.62 -8.72 7.24
C ARG A 137 2.60 -9.75 7.84
N LYS A 138 3.63 -10.14 7.09
CA LYS A 138 4.67 -11.08 7.56
C LYS A 138 5.43 -10.55 8.79
N ASN A 139 5.72 -9.26 8.81
CA ASN A 139 6.44 -8.65 9.93
C ASN A 139 5.58 -8.59 11.21
N LYS A 140 4.28 -8.37 11.08
CA LYS A 140 3.34 -8.42 12.20
C LYS A 140 3.27 -9.82 12.79
N VAL A 141 3.09 -10.84 11.97
CA VAL A 141 3.08 -12.25 12.45
C VAL A 141 4.38 -12.61 13.16
N LYS A 142 5.54 -12.18 12.64
CA LYS A 142 6.84 -12.41 13.30
C LYS A 142 6.92 -11.73 14.67
N SER A 143 6.40 -10.49 14.80
CA SER A 143 6.40 -9.77 16.08
C SER A 143 5.49 -10.44 17.10
N ASP A 144 4.33 -10.91 16.68
CA ASP A 144 3.36 -11.58 17.54
C ASP A 144 3.91 -12.92 18.05
N VAL A 145 4.53 -13.73 17.17
CA VAL A 145 5.20 -14.98 17.55
C VAL A 145 6.36 -14.71 18.51
N ALA A 146 7.21 -13.69 18.23
CA ALA A 146 8.31 -13.34 19.12
C ALA A 146 7.81 -12.92 20.52
N SER A 147 6.67 -12.23 20.60
CA SER A 147 6.06 -11.82 21.88
C SER A 147 5.53 -13.00 22.69
N LEU A 148 5.11 -14.11 22.03
CA LEU A 148 4.63 -15.33 22.72
C LEU A 148 5.77 -16.16 23.31
N PHE A 149 6.96 -16.11 22.72
CA PHE A 149 8.12 -16.91 23.16
C PHE A 149 9.18 -16.08 23.91
N GLY A 150 9.00 -14.77 24.03
CA GLY A 150 9.93 -13.82 24.66
C GLY A 150 9.57 -13.48 26.10
N ARG A 151 9.22 -14.49 26.91
CA ARG A 151 9.11 -14.34 28.37
C ARG A 151 10.17 -15.15 29.09
#